data_5a737d884ce4957da969a9b3d14c2a96
#
_entry.id   5a737d884ce4957da969a9b3d14c2a96
#
_cell.length_a   1.000
_cell.length_b   1.000
_cell.length_c   1.000
_cell.angle_alpha   90.00
_cell.angle_beta   90.00
_cell.angle_gamma   90.00
#
_symmetry.space_group_name_H-M   'P 1'
#
loop_
_entity.id
_entity.type
_entity.pdbx_description
1 polymer ?
#
loop_
_entity_poly.entity_id
_entity_poly.type
_entity_poly.pdbx_seq_one_letter_code
_entity_poly.pdbx_strand_id
1 'polypeptide(L)'
;GALLPFAPRDQVEKFFEPLFKDYKGGAATFIDGMLQKSHAEVRPFIRSSMLATPDYVGISAMRTMLDDSYATHGNINLPVLATMAQDPFWPKDMRERYTKIAPKMEFQTWDGVSHFLHMEKPKEFNEQVRLFISKNKLL
;
A
#
# COMPACT_ATOMS: atom_id res chain seq x y z
N GLY A 1 1.00 -1.50 4.34
CA GLY A 1 2.10 -0.53 4.41
C GLY A 1 3.32 -1.01 3.62
N ALA A 2 4.20 -0.10 3.26
CA ALA A 2 5.44 -0.45 2.61
C ALA A 2 6.44 -1.00 3.65
N LEU A 3 7.09 -2.11 3.35
CA LEU A 3 8.15 -2.69 4.20
C LEU A 3 9.44 -1.87 4.14
N LEU A 4 9.62 -1.11 3.05
CA LEU A 4 10.78 -0.27 2.80
C LEU A 4 10.33 1.10 2.29
N PRO A 5 11.10 2.16 2.53
CA PRO A 5 10.86 3.46 1.92
C PRO A 5 10.82 3.35 0.38
N PHE A 6 9.81 3.94 -0.25
CA PHE A 6 9.64 3.94 -1.70
C PHE A 6 10.28 5.17 -2.37
N ALA A 7 10.58 6.21 -1.59
CA ALA A 7 11.25 7.43 -2.03
C ALA A 7 12.08 8.01 -0.89
N PRO A 8 13.03 8.94 -1.15
CA PRO A 8 13.72 9.70 -0.13
C PRO A 8 12.75 10.42 0.80
N ARG A 9 13.08 10.45 2.09
CA ARG A 9 12.21 10.99 3.16
C ARG A 9 11.74 12.42 2.89
N ASP A 10 12.63 13.29 2.49
CA ASP A 10 12.34 14.69 2.19
C ASP A 10 11.31 14.85 1.07
N GLN A 11 11.35 13.97 0.06
CA GLN A 11 10.36 13.95 -1.02
C GLN A 11 9.00 13.47 -0.51
N VAL A 12 8.98 12.47 0.36
CA VAL A 12 7.73 11.94 0.94
C VAL A 12 7.10 12.96 1.89
N GLU A 13 7.90 13.63 2.72
CA GLU A 13 7.44 14.71 3.60
C GLU A 13 6.81 15.86 2.80
N LYS A 14 7.50 16.31 1.75
CA LYS A 14 6.99 17.35 0.86
C LYS A 14 5.68 16.94 0.16
N PHE A 15 5.56 15.68 -0.22
CA PHE A 15 4.35 15.14 -0.84
C PHE A 15 3.15 15.18 0.12
N PHE A 16 3.37 14.91 1.42
CA PHE A 16 2.30 14.93 2.42
C PHE A 16 2.09 16.29 3.10
N GLU A 17 2.92 17.28 2.85
CA GLU A 17 2.81 18.62 3.46
C GLU A 17 1.40 19.25 3.29
N PRO A 18 0.74 19.22 2.11
CA PRO A 18 -0.62 19.75 1.95
C PRO A 18 -1.63 19.06 2.85
N LEU A 19 -1.50 17.74 3.03
CA LEU A 19 -2.37 16.95 3.90
C LEU A 19 -2.20 17.31 5.37
N PHE A 20 -1.00 17.67 5.81
CA PHE A 20 -0.75 18.10 7.19
C PHE A 20 -1.24 19.52 7.46
N LYS A 21 -1.30 20.39 6.45
CA LYS A 21 -1.80 21.78 6.57
C LYS A 21 -3.32 21.87 6.53
N ASP A 22 -3.95 21.13 5.64
CA ASP A 22 -5.39 20.99 5.49
C ASP A 22 -5.74 19.54 5.26
N TYR A 23 -6.05 18.82 6.33
CA TYR A 23 -6.29 17.38 6.22
C TYR A 23 -7.47 17.06 5.30
N LYS A 24 -8.59 17.79 5.40
CA LYS A 24 -9.79 17.49 4.60
C LYS A 24 -9.55 17.68 3.11
N GLY A 25 -9.00 18.81 2.72
CA GLY A 25 -8.69 19.09 1.32
C GLY A 25 -7.53 18.24 0.80
N GLY A 26 -6.46 18.10 1.58
CA GLY A 26 -5.29 17.30 1.23
C GLY A 26 -5.61 15.81 1.14
N ALA A 27 -6.40 15.27 2.07
CA ALA A 27 -6.83 13.88 2.05
C ALA A 27 -7.72 13.58 0.84
N ALA A 28 -8.67 14.47 0.51
CA ALA A 28 -9.51 14.30 -0.66
C ALA A 28 -8.67 14.23 -1.95
N THR A 29 -7.75 15.17 -2.14
CA THR A 29 -6.85 15.21 -3.29
C THR A 29 -5.97 13.95 -3.37
N PHE A 30 -5.41 13.51 -2.26
CA PHE A 30 -4.58 12.31 -2.18
C PHE A 30 -5.37 11.04 -2.53
N ILE A 31 -6.57 10.89 -1.96
CA ILE A 31 -7.46 9.74 -2.22
C ILE A 31 -7.90 9.73 -3.67
N ASP A 32 -8.34 10.87 -4.20
CA ASP A 32 -8.77 10.99 -5.60
C ASP A 32 -7.63 10.66 -6.56
N GLY A 33 -6.39 11.02 -6.22
CA GLY A 33 -5.19 10.63 -6.96
C GLY A 33 -4.98 9.10 -6.99
N MET A 34 -5.11 8.43 -5.84
CA MET A 34 -5.02 6.97 -5.76
C MET A 34 -6.14 6.26 -6.54
N LEU A 35 -7.32 6.88 -6.61
CA LEU A 35 -8.50 6.31 -7.26
C LEU A 35 -8.53 6.52 -8.78
N GLN A 36 -7.64 7.31 -9.37
CA GLN A 36 -7.69 7.63 -10.81
C GLN A 36 -7.72 6.39 -11.71
N LYS A 37 -6.96 5.35 -11.33
CA LYS A 37 -6.88 4.07 -12.07
C LYS A 37 -7.82 3.01 -11.54
N SER A 38 -8.57 3.29 -10.46
CA SER A 38 -9.49 2.32 -9.85
C SER A 38 -10.72 2.09 -10.73
N HIS A 39 -11.30 0.90 -10.60
CA HIS A 39 -12.58 0.59 -11.21
C HIS A 39 -13.68 1.52 -10.70
N ALA A 40 -14.55 1.98 -11.61
CA ALA A 40 -15.53 3.03 -11.30
C ALA A 40 -16.49 2.63 -10.16
N GLU A 41 -16.86 1.37 -10.08
CA GLU A 41 -17.80 0.81 -9.11
C GLU A 41 -17.30 0.85 -7.67
N VAL A 42 -15.97 0.78 -7.44
CA VAL A 42 -15.40 0.77 -6.07
C VAL A 42 -15.08 2.17 -5.55
N ARG A 43 -14.91 3.16 -6.45
CA ARG A 43 -14.46 4.52 -6.08
C ARG A 43 -15.34 5.20 -5.04
N PRO A 44 -16.69 5.24 -5.16
CA PRO A 44 -17.53 5.96 -4.21
C PRO A 44 -17.41 5.40 -2.79
N PHE A 45 -17.38 4.08 -2.66
CA PHE A 45 -17.23 3.41 -1.38
C PHE A 45 -15.87 3.71 -0.74
N ILE A 46 -14.79 3.54 -1.48
CA ILE A 46 -13.43 3.78 -0.98
C ILE A 46 -13.28 5.24 -0.54
N ARG A 47 -13.70 6.16 -1.42
CA ARG A 47 -13.59 7.60 -1.15
C ARG A 47 -14.35 7.99 0.13
N SER A 48 -15.60 7.58 0.25
CA SER A 48 -16.41 7.91 1.43
C SER A 48 -15.86 7.29 2.71
N SER A 49 -15.41 6.04 2.66
CA SER A 49 -14.84 5.34 3.82
C SER A 49 -13.54 5.98 4.31
N MET A 50 -12.65 6.35 3.39
CA MET A 50 -11.38 6.99 3.75
C MET A 50 -11.57 8.40 4.28
N LEU A 51 -12.47 9.19 3.67
CA LEU A 51 -12.77 10.56 4.14
C LEU A 51 -13.56 10.60 5.46
N ALA A 52 -14.19 9.49 5.87
CA ALA A 52 -14.81 9.35 7.18
C ALA A 52 -13.78 9.16 8.31
N THR A 53 -12.52 8.90 7.98
CA THR A 53 -11.45 8.78 8.99
C THR A 53 -11.24 10.12 9.68
N PRO A 54 -11.28 10.19 11.04
CA PRO A 54 -10.95 11.40 11.76
C PRO A 54 -9.57 11.95 11.40
N ASP A 55 -9.43 13.26 11.30
CA ASP A 55 -8.21 13.94 10.87
C ASP A 55 -6.99 13.56 11.72
N TYR A 56 -7.12 13.53 13.04
CA TYR A 56 -6.03 13.16 13.94
C TYR A 56 -5.54 11.71 13.72
N VAL A 57 -6.43 10.79 13.32
CA VAL A 57 -6.05 9.41 13.00
C VAL A 57 -5.26 9.37 11.70
N GLY A 58 -5.77 10.01 10.65
CA GLY A 58 -5.11 10.03 9.35
C GLY A 58 -3.76 10.74 9.39
N ILE A 59 -3.67 11.89 10.06
CA ILE A 59 -2.41 12.63 10.24
C ILE A 59 -1.39 11.78 11.02
N SER A 60 -1.82 11.13 12.12
CA SER A 60 -0.95 10.26 12.90
C SER A 60 -0.41 9.10 12.07
N ALA A 61 -1.27 8.42 11.31
CA ALA A 61 -0.88 7.32 10.44
C ALA A 61 0.15 7.77 9.38
N MET A 62 -0.06 8.93 8.73
CA MET A 62 0.89 9.46 7.75
C MET A 62 2.23 9.84 8.38
N ARG A 63 2.24 10.45 9.57
CA ARG A 63 3.46 10.77 10.30
C ARG A 63 4.25 9.51 10.69
N THR A 64 3.54 8.46 11.12
CA THR A 64 4.16 7.18 11.46
C THR A 64 4.84 6.54 10.23
N MET A 65 4.30 6.73 9.02
CA MET A 65 4.96 6.27 7.80
C MET A 65 6.31 6.99 7.52
N LEU A 66 6.51 8.18 8.09
CA LEU A 66 7.73 8.97 7.97
C LEU A 66 8.73 8.72 9.11
N ASP A 67 8.34 7.95 10.10
CA ASP A 67 9.19 7.66 11.25
C ASP A 67 10.04 6.41 11.00
N ASP A 68 11.35 6.61 10.82
CA ASP A 68 12.29 5.54 10.52
C ASP A 68 12.39 4.48 11.64
N SER A 69 11.95 4.80 12.86
CA SER A 69 11.92 3.83 13.97
C SER A 69 10.97 2.65 13.71
N TYR A 70 9.98 2.84 12.82
CA TYR A 70 9.06 1.78 12.36
C TYR A 70 9.53 1.09 11.08
N ALA A 71 10.66 1.47 10.50
CA ALA A 71 11.20 0.80 9.34
C ALA A 71 11.64 -0.63 9.69
N THR A 72 11.52 -1.53 8.73
CA THR A 72 11.95 -2.92 8.92
C THR A 72 13.49 -2.99 8.88
N HIS A 73 14.10 -3.30 10.02
CA HIS A 73 15.54 -3.44 10.18
C HIS A 73 15.95 -4.90 10.36
N GLY A 74 15.76 -5.75 9.38
CA GLY A 74 16.17 -7.15 9.51
C GLY A 74 15.47 -8.07 8.53
N ASN A 75 15.78 -9.37 8.65
CA ASN A 75 15.22 -10.38 7.77
C ASN A 75 13.88 -10.91 8.31
N ILE A 76 12.90 -11.00 7.42
CA ILE A 76 11.62 -11.65 7.70
C ILE A 76 11.72 -13.10 7.24
N ASN A 77 11.93 -14.03 8.16
CA ASN A 77 12.07 -15.45 7.87
C ASN A 77 10.73 -16.22 7.78
N LEU A 78 9.63 -15.48 7.71
CA LEU A 78 8.28 -16.03 7.53
C LEU A 78 7.88 -16.03 6.05
N PRO A 79 6.94 -16.89 5.64
CA PRO A 79 6.29 -16.75 4.36
C PRO A 79 5.58 -15.39 4.25
N VAL A 80 5.77 -14.70 3.14
CA VAL A 80 5.16 -13.38 2.88
C VAL A 80 4.49 -13.43 1.49
N LEU A 81 3.25 -13.00 1.41
CA LEU A 81 2.56 -12.74 0.14
C LEU A 81 2.54 -11.24 -0.10
N ALA A 82 3.14 -10.78 -1.17
CA ALA A 82 3.09 -9.40 -1.63
C ALA A 82 2.39 -9.33 -2.99
N THR A 83 1.22 -8.71 -3.01
CA THR A 83 0.46 -8.46 -4.24
C THR A 83 0.38 -6.95 -4.47
N MET A 84 0.91 -6.51 -5.59
CA MET A 84 1.03 -5.09 -5.93
C MET A 84 0.32 -4.79 -7.26
N ALA A 85 -0.35 -3.66 -7.34
CA ALA A 85 -0.75 -3.12 -8.64
C ALA A 85 0.49 -2.74 -9.45
N GLN A 86 0.48 -3.03 -10.74
CA GLN A 86 1.55 -2.57 -11.63
C GLN A 86 1.43 -1.06 -11.83
N ASP A 87 2.41 -0.31 -11.34
CA ASP A 87 2.43 1.13 -11.46
C ASP A 87 3.86 1.62 -11.74
N PRO A 88 4.05 2.54 -12.72
CA PRO A 88 5.34 3.14 -13.01
C PRO A 88 5.96 3.93 -11.85
N PHE A 89 5.16 4.31 -10.85
CA PHE A 89 5.61 4.97 -9.65
C PHE A 89 6.52 4.08 -8.79
N TRP A 90 6.35 2.76 -8.84
CA TRP A 90 7.15 1.86 -8.04
C TRP A 90 8.59 1.75 -8.57
N PRO A 91 9.60 1.75 -7.68
CA PRO A 91 10.98 1.50 -8.08
C PRO A 91 11.11 0.17 -8.82
N LYS A 92 11.89 0.16 -9.91
CA LYS A 92 12.10 -1.06 -10.74
C LYS A 92 12.74 -2.21 -9.95
N ASP A 93 13.54 -1.88 -8.95
CA ASP A 93 14.23 -2.83 -8.07
C ASP A 93 13.42 -3.24 -6.82
N MET A 94 12.16 -2.81 -6.72
CA MET A 94 11.34 -3.06 -5.54
C MET A 94 11.25 -4.55 -5.18
N ARG A 95 11.02 -5.43 -6.17
CA ARG A 95 10.97 -6.87 -5.95
C ARG A 95 12.28 -7.37 -5.33
N GLU A 96 13.42 -6.97 -5.88
CA GLU A 96 14.74 -7.38 -5.40
C GLU A 96 14.97 -6.88 -3.96
N ARG A 97 14.66 -5.62 -3.69
CA ARG A 97 14.80 -5.03 -2.35
C ARG A 97 13.95 -5.77 -1.32
N TYR A 98 12.70 -6.09 -1.66
CA TYR A 98 11.79 -6.80 -0.76
C TYR A 98 12.21 -8.25 -0.53
N THR A 99 12.64 -8.97 -1.57
CA THR A 99 13.11 -10.34 -1.41
C THR A 99 14.40 -10.47 -0.63
N LYS A 100 15.24 -9.42 -0.60
CA LYS A 100 16.42 -9.39 0.29
C LYS A 100 16.04 -9.42 1.77
N ILE A 101 14.98 -8.71 2.18
CA ILE A 101 14.54 -8.70 3.57
C ILE A 101 13.55 -9.81 3.90
N ALA A 102 12.87 -10.36 2.92
CA ALA A 102 11.92 -11.48 3.06
C ALA A 102 12.21 -12.55 1.99
N PRO A 103 13.21 -13.43 2.19
CA PRO A 103 13.63 -14.41 1.20
C PRO A 103 12.54 -15.42 0.79
N LYS A 104 11.53 -15.62 1.66
CA LYS A 104 10.38 -16.49 1.40
C LYS A 104 9.17 -15.74 0.84
N MET A 105 9.38 -14.57 0.24
CA MET A 105 8.31 -13.75 -0.31
C MET A 105 7.86 -14.27 -1.67
N GLU A 106 6.55 -14.46 -1.81
CA GLU A 106 5.86 -14.60 -3.08
C GLU A 106 5.43 -13.20 -3.54
N PHE A 107 6.14 -12.64 -4.51
CA PHE A 107 5.90 -11.30 -5.03
C PHE A 107 5.19 -11.36 -6.37
N GLN A 108 4.01 -10.76 -6.46
CA GLN A 108 3.20 -10.70 -7.67
C GLN A 108 2.81 -9.25 -7.98
N THR A 109 2.74 -8.95 -9.28
CA THR A 109 2.19 -7.70 -9.78
C THR A 109 0.97 -7.99 -10.63
N TRP A 110 -0.09 -7.20 -10.45
CA TRP A 110 -1.32 -7.30 -11.21
C TRP A 110 -1.49 -6.09 -12.11
N ASP A 111 -1.77 -6.34 -13.37
CA ASP A 111 -2.09 -5.30 -14.34
C ASP A 111 -3.59 -5.00 -14.36
N GLY A 112 -3.95 -3.78 -14.78
CA GLY A 112 -5.34 -3.35 -14.91
C GLY A 112 -6.07 -3.18 -13.58
N VAL A 113 -5.34 -3.00 -12.48
CA VAL A 113 -5.88 -2.71 -11.14
C VAL A 113 -5.17 -1.52 -10.51
N SER A 114 -5.78 -0.93 -9.49
CA SER A 114 -5.22 0.18 -8.73
C SER A 114 -4.66 -0.25 -7.38
N HIS A 115 -4.39 0.75 -6.53
CA HIS A 115 -4.00 0.55 -5.14
C HIS A 115 -4.98 -0.34 -4.34
N PHE A 116 -6.23 -0.40 -4.76
CA PHE A 116 -7.32 -1.15 -4.11
C PHE A 116 -7.65 -2.47 -4.82
N LEU A 117 -6.64 -3.13 -5.36
CA LEU A 117 -6.75 -4.36 -6.15
C LEU A 117 -7.62 -5.46 -5.51
N HIS A 118 -7.60 -5.58 -4.18
CA HIS A 118 -8.40 -6.54 -3.42
C HIS A 118 -9.91 -6.24 -3.46
N MET A 119 -10.30 -4.99 -3.73
CA MET A 119 -11.69 -4.59 -3.93
C MET A 119 -12.10 -4.66 -5.39
N GLU A 120 -11.17 -4.48 -6.30
CA GLU A 120 -11.40 -4.50 -7.74
C GLU A 120 -11.47 -5.92 -8.30
N LYS A 121 -10.68 -6.84 -7.73
CA LYS A 121 -10.66 -8.26 -8.09
C LYS A 121 -10.75 -9.15 -6.84
N PRO A 122 -11.86 -9.08 -6.07
CA PRO A 122 -11.96 -9.74 -4.77
C PRO A 122 -11.90 -11.27 -4.85
N LYS A 123 -12.43 -11.87 -5.93
CA LYS A 123 -12.40 -13.33 -6.10
C LYS A 123 -10.97 -13.82 -6.29
N GLU A 124 -10.24 -13.22 -7.20
CA GLU A 124 -8.85 -13.54 -7.52
C GLU A 124 -7.94 -13.29 -6.31
N PHE A 125 -8.16 -12.16 -5.62
CA PHE A 125 -7.40 -11.84 -4.41
C PHE A 125 -7.61 -12.87 -3.30
N ASN A 126 -8.86 -13.22 -3.00
CA ASN A 126 -9.19 -14.21 -1.98
C ASN A 126 -8.69 -15.61 -2.34
N GLU A 127 -8.73 -15.98 -3.62
CA GLU A 127 -8.16 -17.25 -4.08
C GLU A 127 -6.66 -17.30 -3.89
N GLN A 128 -5.96 -16.25 -4.27
CA GLN A 128 -4.52 -16.13 -4.06
C GLN A 128 -4.14 -16.26 -2.59
N VAL A 129 -4.87 -15.60 -1.70
CA VAL A 129 -4.65 -15.69 -0.24
C VAL A 129 -4.87 -17.12 0.26
N ARG A 130 -5.95 -17.79 -0.17
CA ARG A 130 -6.22 -19.20 0.20
C ARG A 130 -5.13 -20.15 -0.26
N LEU A 131 -4.68 -20.01 -1.49
CA LEU A 131 -3.59 -20.83 -2.04
C LEU A 131 -2.28 -20.60 -1.28
N PHE A 132 -1.96 -19.35 -0.95
CA PHE A 132 -0.79 -19.02 -0.15
C PHE A 132 -0.84 -19.65 1.24
N ILE A 133 -1.97 -19.54 1.95
CA ILE A 133 -2.19 -20.13 3.27
C ILE A 133 -2.01 -21.66 3.21
N SER A 134 -2.67 -22.31 2.26
CA SER A 134 -2.61 -23.77 2.09
C SER A 134 -1.21 -24.26 1.76
N LYS A 135 -0.53 -23.61 0.80
CA LYS A 135 0.84 -23.97 0.38
C LYS A 135 1.83 -23.90 1.54
N ASN A 136 1.69 -22.88 2.37
CA ASN A 136 2.61 -22.63 3.50
C ASN A 136 2.14 -23.30 4.81
N LYS A 137 1.05 -24.04 4.81
CA LYS A 137 0.50 -24.75 5.98
C LYS A 137 0.31 -23.79 7.18
N LEU A 138 -0.31 -22.64 6.93
CA LEU A 138 -0.49 -21.61 7.94
C LEU A 138 -1.76 -21.76 8.78
N LEU A 139 -2.64 -22.67 8.40
CA LEU A 139 -3.86 -23.09 9.12
C LEU A 139 -3.93 -24.62 9.15
#